data_602fc53bd17f043936e8c0c7b5061089
#
_entry.id   602fc53bd17f043936e8c0c7b5061089
#
_cell.length_a   1.000
_cell.length_b   1.000
_cell.length_c   1.000
_cell.angle_alpha   90.00
_cell.angle_beta   90.00
_cell.angle_gamma   90.00
#
_symmetry.space_group_name_H-M   'P 1'
#
loop_
_entity.id
_entity.type
_entity.pdbx_description
1 polymer ?
#
loop_
_entity_poly.entity_id
_entity_poly.type
_entity_poly.pdbx_seq_one_letter_code
_entity_poly.pdbx_strand_id
1 'polypeptide(L)'
;MAETIDEITINWEDEEGNLAVKELKKEVLSRGAWTTIVFLLQNLDKKTGDYKAPQVRIVRYKKSGGRYLPQSKFTISSAKQARQITGILTGWLPDMGEGEGE
;
A
#
# COMPACT_ATOMS: atom_id res chain seq x y z
N MET A 1 -15.52 6.52 1.32
CA MET A 1 -14.86 5.95 0.15
C MET A 1 -14.28 7.05 -0.69
N ALA A 2 -13.10 6.81 -1.23
CA ALA A 2 -12.42 7.84 -2.01
C ALA A 2 -13.00 7.94 -3.41
N GLU A 3 -13.20 9.15 -3.87
CA GLU A 3 -13.67 9.42 -5.22
C GLU A 3 -12.53 9.84 -6.13
N THR A 4 -11.40 10.23 -5.55
CA THR A 4 -10.22 10.58 -6.32
C THR A 4 -9.03 9.83 -5.75
N ILE A 5 -7.98 9.70 -6.57
CA ILE A 5 -6.76 9.01 -6.13
C ILE A 5 -6.14 9.74 -4.94
N ASP A 6 -6.20 11.06 -4.91
CA ASP A 6 -5.61 11.82 -3.82
C ASP A 6 -6.32 11.58 -2.48
N GLU A 7 -7.58 11.20 -2.51
CA GLU A 7 -8.34 10.92 -1.30
C GLU A 7 -8.13 9.52 -0.76
N ILE A 8 -7.53 8.63 -1.55
CA ILE A 8 -7.30 7.26 -1.09
C ILE A 8 -6.26 7.27 0.02
N THR A 9 -6.60 6.63 1.14
CA THR A 9 -5.67 6.53 2.25
C THR A 9 -5.75 5.14 2.87
N ILE A 10 -4.64 4.70 3.46
CA ILE A 10 -4.61 3.45 4.20
C ILE A 10 -4.97 3.68 5.68
N ASN A 11 -5.12 4.94 6.10
CA ASN A 11 -5.50 5.25 7.46
C ASN A 11 -6.80 4.54 7.81
N TRP A 12 -6.86 3.96 8.99
CA TRP A 12 -8.06 3.26 9.44
C TRP A 12 -8.22 3.41 10.94
N GLU A 13 -9.40 3.86 11.36
CA GLU A 13 -9.71 3.99 12.77
C GLU A 13 -10.55 2.81 13.22
N ASP A 14 -10.27 2.33 14.44
CA ASP A 14 -11.05 1.23 14.99
C ASP A 14 -12.34 1.77 15.63
N GLU A 15 -13.10 0.87 16.22
CA GLU A 15 -14.40 1.24 16.80
C GLU A 15 -14.28 2.20 17.96
N GLU A 16 -13.11 2.26 18.58
CA GLU A 16 -12.89 3.15 19.70
C GLU A 16 -12.33 4.49 19.29
N GLY A 17 -12.16 4.72 18.01
CA GLY A 17 -11.63 5.97 17.51
C GLY A 17 -10.13 6.06 17.46
N ASN A 18 -9.43 4.96 17.77
CA ASN A 18 -7.97 4.95 17.68
C ASN A 18 -7.55 4.73 16.23
N LEU A 19 -6.51 5.44 15.81
CA LEU A 19 -5.97 5.26 14.46
C LEU A 19 -5.15 3.97 14.45
N ALA A 20 -5.82 2.87 14.08
CA ALA A 20 -5.23 1.54 14.14
C ALA A 20 -4.22 1.30 13.03
N VAL A 21 -4.41 1.91 11.86
CA VAL A 21 -3.46 1.88 10.76
C VAL A 21 -3.15 3.31 10.40
N LYS A 22 -1.87 3.66 10.43
CA LYS A 22 -1.42 5.03 10.20
C LYS A 22 -0.59 5.09 8.94
N GLU A 23 -1.03 5.90 8.00
CA GLU A 23 -0.28 6.12 6.75
C GLU A 23 0.89 7.05 7.02
N LEU A 24 2.09 6.61 6.61
CA LEU A 24 3.28 7.44 6.72
C LEU A 24 3.67 8.03 5.38
N LYS A 25 3.62 7.22 4.31
CA LYS A 25 3.96 7.65 2.97
C LYS A 25 3.07 6.95 1.96
N LYS A 26 2.92 7.56 0.81
CA LYS A 26 2.05 7.04 -0.24
C LYS A 26 2.68 7.35 -1.59
N GLU A 27 2.83 6.32 -2.43
CA GLU A 27 3.33 6.49 -3.79
C GLU A 27 2.38 5.81 -4.75
N VAL A 28 1.96 6.53 -5.76
CA VAL A 28 1.03 5.99 -6.76
C VAL A 28 1.84 5.41 -7.91
N LEU A 29 1.72 4.09 -8.15
CA LEU A 29 2.42 3.43 -9.24
C LEU A 29 1.70 3.57 -10.55
N SER A 30 0.37 3.44 -10.54
CA SER A 30 -0.41 3.54 -11.76
C SER A 30 -1.72 4.23 -11.46
N ARG A 31 -2.27 4.86 -12.49
CA ARG A 31 -3.51 5.62 -12.38
C ARG A 31 -4.48 5.14 -13.44
N GLY A 32 -5.76 5.34 -13.19
CA GLY A 32 -6.78 4.94 -14.14
C GLY A 32 -7.88 4.16 -13.45
N ALA A 33 -8.65 3.39 -14.22
CA ALA A 33 -9.70 2.55 -13.65
C ALA A 33 -9.14 1.55 -12.67
N TRP A 34 -7.92 1.05 -12.94
CA TRP A 34 -7.15 0.26 -12.00
C TRP A 34 -5.99 1.12 -11.52
N THR A 35 -5.89 1.27 -10.20
CA THR A 35 -4.88 2.12 -9.59
C THR A 35 -4.13 1.32 -8.54
N THR A 36 -2.80 1.35 -8.62
CA THR A 36 -1.94 0.64 -7.66
C THR A 36 -1.17 1.66 -6.84
N ILE A 37 -1.24 1.52 -5.53
CA ILE A 37 -0.59 2.45 -4.61
C ILE A 37 0.26 1.69 -3.62
N VAL A 38 1.45 2.22 -3.35
CA VAL A 38 2.35 1.69 -2.33
C VAL A 38 2.26 2.59 -1.12
N PHE A 39 1.94 2.02 0.03
CA PHE A 39 1.86 2.75 1.28
C PHE A 39 2.95 2.29 2.24
N LEU A 40 3.54 3.25 2.95
CA LEU A 40 4.33 2.96 4.13
C LEU A 40 3.43 3.26 5.31
N LEU A 41 3.24 2.29 6.18
CA LEU A 41 2.27 2.41 7.26
C LEU A 41 2.79 1.83 8.58
N GLN A 42 2.10 2.16 9.66
CA GLN A 42 2.35 1.55 10.97
C GLN A 42 1.04 1.05 11.52
N ASN A 43 1.10 -0.09 12.19
CA ASN A 43 -0.05 -0.65 12.90
C ASN A 43 0.08 -0.32 14.38
N LEU A 44 -1.05 0.00 15.00
CA LEU A 44 -1.09 0.29 16.43
C LEU A 44 -1.10 -1.01 17.21
N ASP A 45 -0.24 -1.09 18.23
CA ASP A 45 -0.27 -2.18 19.18
C ASP A 45 -1.19 -1.77 20.31
N LYS A 46 -2.38 -2.35 20.37
CA LYS A 46 -3.37 -1.94 21.35
C LYS A 46 -2.95 -2.25 22.79
N LYS A 47 -2.06 -3.20 22.96
CA LYS A 47 -1.62 -3.56 24.33
C LYS A 47 -0.71 -2.51 24.91
N THR A 48 0.16 -1.94 24.10
CA THR A 48 1.13 -0.95 24.59
C THR A 48 0.75 0.47 24.26
N GLY A 49 -0.12 0.66 23.26
CA GLY A 49 -0.47 2.00 22.79
C GLY A 49 0.54 2.59 21.83
N ASP A 50 1.58 1.83 21.50
CA ASP A 50 2.61 2.29 20.59
C ASP A 50 2.41 1.73 19.18
N TYR A 51 2.94 2.43 18.19
CA TYR A 51 2.91 1.94 16.82
C TYR A 51 4.07 0.99 16.59
N LYS A 52 3.79 -0.08 15.85
CA LYS A 52 4.82 -1.07 15.51
C LYS A 52 5.73 -0.53 14.43
N ALA A 53 6.81 -1.27 14.14
CA ALA A 53 7.73 -0.88 13.09
C ALA A 53 6.99 -0.73 11.75
N PRO A 54 7.40 0.23 10.92
CA PRO A 54 6.71 0.45 9.65
C PRO A 54 6.73 -0.76 8.73
N GLN A 55 5.67 -0.91 7.98
CA GLN A 55 5.52 -1.95 6.97
C GLN A 55 5.11 -1.30 5.66
N VAL A 56 5.25 -2.05 4.58
CA VAL A 56 4.82 -1.59 3.26
C VAL A 56 3.61 -2.41 2.85
N ARG A 57 2.61 -1.74 2.28
CA ARG A 57 1.45 -2.43 1.73
C ARG A 57 1.18 -1.90 0.34
N ILE A 58 1.09 -2.82 -0.61
CA ILE A 58 0.77 -2.47 -1.99
C ILE A 58 -0.68 -2.85 -2.21
N VAL A 59 -1.50 -1.86 -2.56
CA VAL A 59 -2.94 -2.08 -2.71
C VAL A 59 -3.35 -1.71 -4.12
N ARG A 60 -4.15 -2.59 -4.72
CA ARG A 60 -4.68 -2.37 -6.04
C ARG A 60 -6.16 -2.02 -5.92
N TYR A 61 -6.53 -0.88 -6.49
CA TYR A 61 -7.89 -0.37 -6.42
C TYR A 61 -8.53 -0.40 -7.80
N LYS A 62 -9.83 -0.56 -7.83
CA LYS A 62 -10.60 -0.45 -9.07
C LYS A 62 -11.67 0.61 -8.87
N LYS A 63 -11.79 1.50 -9.84
CA LYS A 63 -12.83 2.53 -9.80
C LYS A 63 -14.14 1.91 -10.24
N SER A 64 -15.16 2.04 -9.40
CA SER A 64 -16.47 1.48 -9.66
C SER A 64 -17.50 2.42 -9.08
N GLY A 65 -18.47 2.82 -9.91
CA GLY A 65 -19.51 3.72 -9.44
C GLY A 65 -18.98 5.05 -8.94
N GLY A 66 -17.90 5.55 -9.52
CA GLY A 66 -17.32 6.83 -9.12
C GLY A 66 -16.43 6.76 -7.90
N ARG A 67 -16.19 5.58 -7.36
CA ARG A 67 -15.37 5.42 -6.15
C ARG A 67 -14.31 4.36 -6.36
N TYR A 68 -13.18 4.51 -5.65
CA TYR A 68 -12.11 3.53 -5.69
C TYR A 68 -12.29 2.51 -4.58
N LEU A 69 -12.35 1.23 -4.97
CA LEU A 69 -12.55 0.13 -4.04
C LEU A 69 -11.33 -0.77 -4.07
N PRO A 70 -10.78 -1.15 -2.89
CA PRO A 70 -9.62 -2.05 -2.86
C PRO A 70 -10.01 -3.43 -3.38
N GLN A 71 -9.19 -3.98 -4.27
CA GLN A 71 -9.41 -5.29 -4.85
C GLN A 71 -8.43 -6.32 -4.34
N SER A 72 -7.19 -5.93 -4.15
CA SER A 72 -6.17 -6.85 -3.63
C SER A 72 -5.11 -6.05 -2.91
N LYS A 73 -4.40 -6.74 -2.01
CA LYS A 73 -3.33 -6.09 -1.27
C LYS A 73 -2.25 -7.11 -0.95
N PHE A 74 -1.03 -6.62 -0.81
CA PHE A 74 0.10 -7.43 -0.43
C PHE A 74 0.94 -6.65 0.57
N THR A 75 1.19 -7.24 1.72
CA THR A 75 1.93 -6.58 2.79
C THR A 75 3.36 -7.12 2.86
N ILE A 76 4.32 -6.20 2.86
CA ILE A 76 5.73 -6.52 3.07
C ILE A 76 6.00 -6.19 4.53
N SER A 77 6.20 -7.22 5.34
CA SER A 77 6.12 -7.08 6.79
C SER A 77 7.38 -6.62 7.47
N SER A 78 8.50 -6.56 6.76
CA SER A 78 9.76 -6.15 7.38
C SER A 78 10.71 -5.58 6.34
N ALA A 79 11.70 -4.81 6.82
CA ALA A 79 12.72 -4.29 5.93
C ALA A 79 13.55 -5.40 5.30
N LYS A 80 13.73 -6.51 6.03
CA LYS A 80 14.45 -7.65 5.49
C LYS A 80 13.72 -8.22 4.28
N GLN A 81 12.41 -8.42 4.41
CA GLN A 81 11.62 -8.94 3.31
C GLN A 81 11.62 -7.96 2.14
N ALA A 82 11.55 -6.66 2.42
CA ALA A 82 11.59 -5.65 1.37
C ALA A 82 12.90 -5.73 0.59
N ARG A 83 14.02 -5.88 1.29
CA ARG A 83 15.32 -6.01 0.63
C ARG A 83 15.38 -7.25 -0.24
N GLN A 84 14.81 -8.35 0.23
CA GLN A 84 14.79 -9.59 -0.55
C GLN A 84 13.98 -9.41 -1.83
N ILE A 85 12.81 -8.79 -1.72
CA ILE A 85 11.97 -8.53 -2.90
C ILE A 85 12.66 -7.60 -3.87
N THR A 86 13.28 -6.55 -3.37
CA THR A 86 13.99 -5.60 -4.21
C THR A 86 15.14 -6.28 -4.96
N GLY A 87 15.88 -7.13 -4.26
CA GLY A 87 16.99 -7.86 -4.88
C GLY A 87 16.51 -8.79 -5.98
N ILE A 88 15.42 -9.51 -5.72
CA ILE A 88 14.83 -10.42 -6.72
C ILE A 88 14.38 -9.64 -7.94
N LEU A 89 13.64 -8.56 -7.72
CA LEU A 89 13.12 -7.77 -8.83
C LEU A 89 14.25 -7.14 -9.64
N THR A 90 15.27 -6.63 -8.96
CA THR A 90 16.41 -6.05 -9.64
C THR A 90 17.09 -7.07 -10.53
N GLY A 91 17.23 -8.32 -10.04
CA GLY A 91 17.84 -9.38 -10.82
C GLY A 91 17.00 -9.81 -12.01
N TRP A 92 15.68 -9.68 -11.90
CA TRP A 92 14.77 -10.10 -12.97
C TRP A 92 14.43 -9.01 -13.98
N LEU A 93 14.78 -7.76 -13.70
CA LEU A 93 14.43 -6.67 -14.59
C LEU A 93 14.85 -6.90 -16.03
N PRO A 94 16.07 -7.44 -16.32
CA PRO A 94 16.44 -7.69 -17.70
C PRO A 94 15.53 -8.68 -18.40
N ASP A 95 14.96 -9.63 -17.65
CA ASP A 95 14.09 -10.65 -18.20
C ASP A 95 12.68 -10.14 -18.47
N MET A 96 12.33 -8.99 -17.92
CA MET A 96 11.00 -8.42 -18.09
C MET A 96 10.87 -7.62 -19.39
N GLY A 97 11.98 -7.40 -20.07
CA GLY A 97 11.97 -6.65 -21.31
C GLY A 97 11.82 -5.16 -21.04
N GLU A 98 11.51 -4.42 -22.08
CA GLU A 98 11.39 -2.98 -21.98
C GLU A 98 9.96 -2.51 -21.98
N GLY A 99 9.04 -3.34 -21.61
CA GLY A 99 7.64 -2.98 -21.58
C GLY A 99 7.43 -1.82 -20.62
N GLU A 100 6.70 -0.80 -21.10
CA GLU A 100 6.46 0.32 -20.28
C GLU A 100 5.22 0.16 -19.57
N GLY A 101 4.65 -0.85 -19.56
CA GLY A 101 3.45 -1.18 -19.08
C GLY A 101 2.80 -0.41 -18.14
N GLU A 102 1.66 -0.42 -17.86
CA GLU A 102 1.05 -0.04 -16.97
C GLU A 102 0.13 -0.39 -16.68
#